data_1b515a2b80ef623e21ce019b107aeb7b
#
_entry.id   1b515a2b80ef623e21ce019b107aeb7b
#
_cell.length_a   1.000
_cell.length_b   1.000
_cell.length_c   1.000
_cell.angle_alpha   90.00
_cell.angle_beta   90.00
_cell.angle_gamma   90.00
#
_symmetry.space_group_name_H-M   'P 1'
#
loop_
_entity.id
_entity.type
_entity.pdbx_description
1 polymer ?
#
loop_
_entity_poly.entity_id
_entity_poly.type
_entity_poly.pdbx_seq_one_letter_code
_entity_poly.pdbx_strand_id
1 'polypeptide(L)'
;MFSLVADVEKYPLFVPMCKSLAVKSRRERDGKELLMADMSVGYKLINETFTSQVLLDRKALVIETKYIDGPFTYLNNRWRFVETASNACDVNFFIDYEFKSRMLGMLMGSMFDIAFRRFTHAFEARADEIYG
;
A
#
# COMPACT_ATOMS: atom_id res chain seq x y z
N MET A 1 0.05 -11.53 8.66
CA MET A 1 -0.11 -10.14 8.18
C MET A 1 0.82 -9.76 7.04
N PHE A 2 2.10 -10.13 7.12
CA PHE A 2 3.04 -9.81 6.03
C PHE A 2 2.54 -10.32 4.66
N SER A 3 2.14 -11.59 4.60
CA SER A 3 1.67 -12.19 3.34
C SER A 3 0.42 -11.51 2.80
N LEU A 4 -0.48 -11.06 3.68
CA LEU A 4 -1.68 -10.34 3.28
C LEU A 4 -1.34 -9.00 2.64
N VAL A 5 -0.44 -8.23 3.26
CA VAL A 5 -0.04 -6.92 2.73
C VAL A 5 0.86 -7.07 1.50
N ALA A 6 1.66 -8.13 1.43
CA ALA A 6 2.53 -8.41 0.29
C ALA A 6 1.74 -8.81 -0.96
N ASP A 7 0.53 -9.33 -0.81
CA ASP A 7 -0.31 -9.75 -1.93
C ASP A 7 -1.06 -8.56 -2.52
N VAL A 8 -0.28 -7.67 -3.15
CA VAL A 8 -0.79 -6.38 -3.64
C VAL A 8 -1.86 -6.54 -4.73
N GLU A 9 -1.82 -7.63 -5.48
CA GLU A 9 -2.78 -7.88 -6.54
C GLU A 9 -4.21 -8.08 -6.03
N LYS A 10 -4.37 -8.38 -4.74
CA LYS A 10 -5.68 -8.56 -4.09
C LYS A 10 -6.26 -7.25 -3.53
N TYR A 11 -5.48 -6.17 -3.54
CA TYR A 11 -5.91 -4.89 -2.97
C TYR A 11 -7.26 -4.38 -3.50
N PRO A 12 -7.57 -4.48 -4.81
CA PRO A 12 -8.87 -4.01 -5.29
C PRO A 12 -10.07 -4.68 -4.63
N LEU A 13 -9.88 -5.85 -4.04
CA LEU A 13 -10.97 -6.60 -3.40
C LEU A 13 -11.42 -5.99 -2.07
N PHE A 14 -10.55 -5.25 -1.38
CA PHE A 14 -10.86 -4.77 -0.03
C PHE A 14 -10.29 -3.40 0.32
N VAL A 15 -9.31 -2.89 -0.41
CA VAL A 15 -8.70 -1.60 -0.09
C VAL A 15 -9.58 -0.46 -0.61
N PRO A 16 -9.96 0.50 0.26
CA PRO A 16 -10.79 1.63 -0.16
C PRO A 16 -10.17 2.41 -1.29
N MET A 17 -10.98 2.80 -2.26
CA MET A 17 -10.62 3.60 -3.43
C MET A 17 -9.62 2.94 -4.39
N CYS A 18 -9.14 1.74 -4.12
CA CYS A 18 -8.30 1.01 -5.06
C CYS A 18 -9.15 0.34 -6.12
N LYS A 19 -9.15 0.89 -7.33
CA LYS A 19 -9.92 0.35 -8.45
C LYS A 19 -9.23 -0.81 -9.13
N SER A 20 -7.92 -0.72 -9.31
CA SER A 20 -7.13 -1.76 -9.95
C SER A 20 -5.70 -1.69 -9.49
N LEU A 21 -5.02 -2.82 -9.58
CA LEU A 21 -3.60 -2.91 -9.32
C LEU A 21 -3.01 -3.95 -10.26
N ALA A 22 -2.03 -3.52 -11.05
CA ALA A 22 -1.36 -4.39 -12.02
C ALA A 22 0.13 -4.47 -11.70
N VAL A 23 0.64 -5.68 -11.50
CA VAL A 23 2.07 -5.92 -11.32
C VAL A 23 2.71 -6.05 -12.69
N LYS A 24 3.53 -5.09 -13.06
CA LYS A 24 4.20 -5.05 -14.37
C LYS A 24 5.43 -5.94 -14.44
N SER A 25 6.16 -6.04 -13.34
CA SER A 25 7.35 -6.88 -13.28
C SER A 25 7.56 -7.37 -11.85
N ARG A 26 8.18 -8.52 -11.74
CA ARG A 26 8.50 -9.15 -10.48
C ARG A 26 9.88 -9.75 -10.58
N ARG A 27 10.78 -9.34 -9.67
CA ARG A 27 12.16 -9.80 -9.64
C ARG A 27 12.51 -10.27 -8.23
N GLU A 28 13.36 -11.27 -8.16
CA GLU A 28 13.92 -11.71 -6.89
C GLU A 28 15.41 -11.40 -6.87
N ARG A 29 15.89 -10.80 -5.78
CA ARG A 29 17.28 -10.42 -5.61
C ARG A 29 17.66 -10.50 -4.14
N ASP A 30 18.69 -11.29 -3.82
CA ASP A 30 19.23 -11.45 -2.46
C ASP A 30 18.16 -11.87 -1.44
N GLY A 31 17.24 -12.73 -1.86
CA GLY A 31 16.15 -13.20 -1.00
C GLY A 31 15.00 -12.22 -0.83
N LYS A 32 15.02 -11.10 -1.56
CA LYS A 32 13.96 -10.08 -1.54
C LYS A 32 13.25 -10.06 -2.89
N GLU A 33 11.96 -9.72 -2.86
CA GLU A 33 11.19 -9.54 -4.09
C GLU A 33 11.03 -8.05 -4.39
N LEU A 34 11.24 -7.69 -5.66
CA LEU A 34 10.99 -6.34 -6.16
C LEU A 34 9.85 -6.39 -7.16
N LEU A 35 8.81 -5.62 -6.88
CA LEU A 35 7.64 -5.50 -7.77
C LEU A 35 7.58 -4.11 -8.35
N MET A 36 7.23 -4.01 -9.64
CA MET A 36 6.80 -2.74 -10.23
C MET A 36 5.30 -2.85 -10.43
N ALA A 37 4.56 -1.98 -9.79
CA ALA A 37 3.10 -2.05 -9.79
C ALA A 37 2.47 -0.71 -10.14
N ASP A 38 1.40 -0.75 -10.93
CA ASP A 38 0.54 0.38 -11.21
C ASP A 38 -0.73 0.23 -10.38
N MET A 39 -1.04 1.24 -9.57
CA MET A 39 -2.25 1.28 -8.78
C MET A 39 -3.13 2.40 -9.29
N SER A 40 -4.38 2.07 -9.59
CA SER A 40 -5.38 3.06 -9.96
C SER A 40 -6.31 3.29 -8.79
N VAL A 41 -6.47 4.55 -8.42
CA VAL A 41 -7.36 4.96 -7.34
C VAL A 41 -8.45 5.86 -7.91
N GLY A 42 -9.63 5.79 -7.33
CA GLY A 42 -10.73 6.59 -7.80
C GLY A 42 -11.68 6.97 -6.69
N TYR A 43 -12.17 8.21 -6.77
CA TYR A 43 -13.18 8.74 -5.88
C TYR A 43 -13.99 9.77 -6.65
N LYS A 44 -15.30 9.56 -6.74
CA LYS A 44 -16.20 10.41 -7.54
C LYS A 44 -15.69 10.51 -8.98
N LEU A 45 -15.40 11.71 -9.48
CA LEU A 45 -14.92 11.93 -10.84
C LEU A 45 -13.38 11.93 -10.95
N ILE A 46 -12.68 11.73 -9.85
CA ILE A 46 -11.22 11.75 -9.81
C ILE A 46 -10.69 10.33 -9.99
N ASN A 47 -9.83 10.14 -10.99
CA ASN A 47 -9.13 8.89 -11.25
C ASN A 47 -7.66 9.19 -11.47
N GLU A 48 -6.80 8.55 -10.68
CA GLU A 48 -5.35 8.70 -10.79
C GLU A 48 -4.69 7.34 -10.78
N THR A 49 -3.62 7.22 -11.57
CA THR A 49 -2.80 6.02 -11.60
C THR A 49 -1.37 6.39 -11.23
N PHE A 50 -0.77 5.62 -10.36
CA PHE A 50 0.63 5.83 -10.00
C PHE A 50 1.40 4.52 -10.02
N THR A 51 2.68 4.63 -10.40
CA THR A 51 3.61 3.50 -10.46
C THR A 51 4.51 3.53 -9.25
N SER A 52 4.68 2.39 -8.62
CA SER A 52 5.51 2.24 -7.43
C SER A 52 6.40 1.01 -7.53
N GLN A 53 7.55 1.09 -6.89
CA GLN A 53 8.43 -0.04 -6.69
C GLN A 53 8.19 -0.57 -5.27
N VAL A 54 7.81 -1.83 -5.17
CA VAL A 54 7.51 -2.47 -3.89
C VAL A 54 8.59 -3.48 -3.56
N LEU A 55 9.25 -3.29 -2.43
CA LEU A 55 10.27 -4.21 -1.93
C LEU A 55 9.67 -5.07 -0.82
N LEU A 56 9.68 -6.38 -1.02
CA LEU A 56 9.18 -7.35 -0.06
C LEU A 56 10.36 -8.08 0.58
N ASP A 57 10.59 -7.84 1.87
CA ASP A 57 11.64 -8.48 2.64
C ASP A 57 11.01 -9.39 3.69
N ARG A 58 10.89 -10.69 3.36
CA ARG A 58 10.23 -11.66 4.23
C ARG A 58 11.02 -11.96 5.49
N LYS A 59 12.35 -11.92 5.43
CA LYS A 59 13.20 -12.19 6.60
C LYS A 59 13.08 -11.09 7.65
N ALA A 60 13.12 -9.84 7.20
CA ALA A 60 12.99 -8.69 8.08
C ALA A 60 11.54 -8.36 8.41
N LEU A 61 10.57 -8.94 7.68
CA LEU A 61 9.14 -8.63 7.78
C LEU A 61 8.89 -7.14 7.54
N VAL A 62 9.44 -6.64 6.44
CA VAL A 62 9.35 -5.25 6.03
C VAL A 62 8.87 -5.18 4.58
N ILE A 63 7.94 -4.26 4.32
CA ILE A 63 7.50 -3.92 2.97
C ILE A 63 7.74 -2.43 2.78
N GLU A 64 8.49 -2.07 1.74
CA GLU A 64 8.78 -0.68 1.41
C GLU A 64 8.25 -0.37 0.03
N THR A 65 7.53 0.74 -0.09
CA THR A 65 7.02 1.22 -1.36
C THR A 65 7.70 2.54 -1.70
N LYS A 66 8.32 2.57 -2.89
CA LYS A 66 8.99 3.74 -3.41
C LYS A 66 8.26 4.24 -4.65
N TYR A 67 7.86 5.50 -4.62
CA TYR A 67 7.13 6.13 -5.70
C TYR A 67 8.02 6.34 -6.93
N ILE A 68 7.48 6.02 -8.11
CA ILE A 68 8.19 6.18 -9.38
C ILE A 68 7.54 7.27 -10.23
N ASP A 69 6.22 7.19 -10.47
CA ASP A 69 5.53 8.13 -11.34
C ASP A 69 4.06 8.24 -10.98
N GLY A 70 3.49 9.44 -11.15
CA GLY A 70 2.08 9.69 -10.89
C GLY A 70 1.82 11.09 -10.37
N PRO A 71 0.75 11.29 -9.57
CA PRO A 71 0.30 12.62 -9.15
C PRO A 71 1.04 13.19 -7.94
N PHE A 72 2.06 12.51 -7.43
CA PHE A 72 2.78 12.94 -6.25
C PHE A 72 4.12 13.58 -6.59
N THR A 73 4.58 14.50 -5.76
CA THR A 73 5.96 14.96 -5.76
C THR A 73 6.85 13.87 -5.18
N TYR A 74 6.39 13.27 -4.09
CA TYR A 74 7.00 12.08 -3.50
C TYR A 74 5.95 11.28 -2.76
N LEU A 75 6.23 9.99 -2.56
CA LEU A 75 5.46 9.14 -1.67
C LEU A 75 6.38 8.04 -1.15
N ASN A 76 6.50 7.95 0.16
CA ASN A 76 7.28 6.93 0.83
C ASN A 76 6.37 6.17 1.78
N ASN A 77 6.39 4.85 1.70
CA ASN A 77 5.55 3.99 2.53
C ASN A 77 6.38 2.83 3.05
N ARG A 78 6.21 2.50 4.31
CA ARG A 78 6.87 1.36 4.94
C ARG A 78 5.91 0.64 5.87
N TRP A 79 5.88 -0.67 5.73
CA TRP A 79 5.20 -1.57 6.66
C TRP A 79 6.27 -2.38 7.38
N ARG A 80 6.17 -2.46 8.70
CA ARG A 80 7.02 -3.33 9.52
C ARG A 80 6.12 -4.18 10.40
N PHE A 81 6.40 -5.49 10.40
CA PHE A 81 5.61 -6.45 11.17
C PHE A 81 6.51 -7.06 12.25
N VAL A 82 6.08 -6.97 13.50
CA VAL A 82 6.84 -7.47 14.64
C VAL A 82 5.98 -8.50 15.37
N GLU A 83 6.45 -9.74 15.43
CA GLU A 83 5.76 -10.78 16.19
C GLU A 83 5.93 -10.53 17.68
N THR A 84 4.81 -10.42 18.42
CA THR A 84 4.81 -10.13 19.86
C THR A 84 4.48 -11.35 20.70
N ALA A 85 3.72 -12.29 20.13
CA ALA A 85 3.35 -13.55 20.77
C ALA A 85 2.97 -14.52 19.69
N SER A 86 2.77 -15.81 20.03
CA SER A 86 2.23 -16.75 19.07
C SER A 86 0.84 -16.29 18.64
N ASN A 87 0.64 -16.07 17.36
CA ASN A 87 -0.59 -15.57 16.73
C ASN A 87 -0.84 -14.07 16.92
N ALA A 88 0.14 -13.29 17.42
CA ALA A 88 0.00 -11.85 17.57
C ALA A 88 1.12 -11.12 16.83
N CYS A 89 0.80 -9.97 16.25
CA CYS A 89 1.73 -9.19 15.46
C CYS A 89 1.43 -7.71 15.61
N ASP A 90 2.47 -6.92 15.92
CA ASP A 90 2.38 -5.46 15.85
C ASP A 90 2.69 -5.02 14.44
N VAL A 91 1.84 -4.17 13.89
CA VAL A 91 2.00 -3.62 12.55
C VAL A 91 2.34 -2.14 12.66
N ASN A 92 3.52 -1.77 12.18
CA ASN A 92 3.93 -0.37 12.10
C ASN A 92 3.78 0.08 10.65
N PHE A 93 2.95 1.08 10.44
CA PHE A 93 2.65 1.65 9.12
C PHE A 93 3.12 3.09 9.08
N PHE A 94 3.98 3.40 8.10
CA PHE A 94 4.47 4.76 7.87
C PHE A 94 4.15 5.16 6.44
N ILE A 95 3.63 6.37 6.26
CA ILE A 95 3.44 6.96 4.94
C ILE A 95 3.70 8.46 4.99
N ASP A 96 4.43 8.94 3.98
CA ASP A 96 4.71 10.36 3.79
C ASP A 96 4.57 10.68 2.31
N TYR A 97 3.82 11.71 1.98
CA TYR A 97 3.51 12.02 0.59
C TYR A 97 3.19 13.51 0.40
N GLU A 98 3.34 13.97 -0.86
CA GLU A 98 2.94 15.32 -1.26
C GLU A 98 2.43 15.28 -2.70
N PHE A 99 1.30 15.93 -2.96
CA PHE A 99 0.75 16.02 -4.31
C PHE A 99 1.50 17.07 -5.13
N LYS A 100 1.67 16.82 -6.44
CA LYS A 100 2.27 17.78 -7.37
C LYS A 100 1.41 19.02 -7.56
N SER A 101 0.09 18.85 -7.59
CA SER A 101 -0.87 19.91 -7.86
C SER A 101 -1.52 20.37 -6.56
N ARG A 102 -1.56 21.70 -6.34
CA ARG A 102 -2.30 22.28 -5.21
C ARG A 102 -3.78 21.93 -5.29
N MET A 103 -4.34 21.99 -6.50
CA MET A 103 -5.75 21.67 -6.72
C MET A 103 -6.04 20.22 -6.34
N LEU A 104 -5.19 19.30 -6.77
CA LEU A 104 -5.34 17.88 -6.45
C LEU A 104 -5.19 17.65 -4.95
N GLY A 105 -4.24 18.32 -4.30
CA GLY A 105 -4.06 18.26 -2.86
C GLY A 105 -5.27 18.78 -2.09
N MET A 106 -5.89 19.86 -2.57
CA MET A 106 -7.11 20.39 -1.96
C MET A 106 -8.30 19.45 -2.13
N LEU A 107 -8.43 18.82 -3.31
CA LEU A 107 -9.54 17.92 -3.61
C LEU A 107 -9.39 16.56 -2.93
N MET A 108 -8.18 16.05 -2.82
CA MET A 108 -7.93 14.69 -2.36
C MET A 108 -7.24 14.56 -0.99
N GLY A 109 -6.62 15.63 -0.49
CA GLY A 109 -5.83 15.56 0.73
C GLY A 109 -6.58 15.01 1.94
N SER A 110 -7.74 15.60 2.24
CA SER A 110 -8.56 15.13 3.38
C SER A 110 -9.09 13.72 3.16
N MET A 111 -9.38 13.37 1.91
CA MET A 111 -9.87 12.03 1.57
C MET A 111 -8.78 10.97 1.73
N PHE A 112 -7.54 11.30 1.34
CA PHE A 112 -6.42 10.39 1.54
C PHE A 112 -6.15 10.16 3.03
N ASP A 113 -6.24 11.19 3.85
CA ASP A 113 -6.10 11.04 5.29
C ASP A 113 -7.15 10.08 5.85
N ILE A 114 -8.40 10.23 5.42
CA ILE A 114 -9.49 9.33 5.82
C ILE A 114 -9.24 7.92 5.29
N ALA A 115 -8.80 7.81 4.03
CA ALA A 115 -8.50 6.52 3.41
C ALA A 115 -7.40 5.78 4.16
N PHE A 116 -6.32 6.47 4.53
CA PHE A 116 -5.22 5.85 5.25
C PHE A 116 -5.63 5.38 6.65
N ARG A 117 -6.51 6.11 7.32
CA ARG A 117 -7.09 5.65 8.59
C ARG A 117 -7.93 4.40 8.40
N ARG A 118 -8.66 4.31 7.30
CA ARG A 118 -9.46 3.12 6.98
C ARG A 118 -8.63 1.97 6.45
N PHE A 119 -7.43 2.25 5.94
CA PHE A 119 -6.51 1.23 5.45
C PHE A 119 -6.21 0.19 6.50
N THR A 120 -5.79 0.62 7.69
CA THR A 120 -5.46 -0.30 8.78
C THR A 120 -6.66 -1.15 9.16
N HIS A 121 -7.84 -0.55 9.25
CA HIS A 121 -9.08 -1.28 9.54
C HIS A 121 -9.43 -2.27 8.43
N ALA A 122 -9.25 -1.88 7.17
CA ALA A 122 -9.53 -2.75 6.02
C ALA A 122 -8.61 -3.98 6.03
N PHE A 123 -7.31 -3.78 6.32
CA PHE A 123 -6.37 -4.88 6.42
C PHE A 123 -6.64 -5.77 7.63
N GLU A 124 -7.01 -5.20 8.78
CA GLU A 124 -7.40 -5.96 9.96
C GLU A 124 -8.65 -6.81 9.69
N ALA A 125 -9.67 -6.21 9.08
CA ALA A 125 -10.90 -6.91 8.74
C ALA A 125 -10.63 -8.04 7.74
N ARG A 126 -9.77 -7.80 6.76
CA ARG A 126 -9.40 -8.83 5.79
C ARG A 126 -8.62 -9.97 6.45
N ALA A 127 -7.72 -9.64 7.39
CA ALA A 127 -6.99 -10.65 8.16
C ALA A 127 -7.93 -11.52 9.00
N ASP A 128 -8.90 -10.90 9.65
CA ASP A 128 -9.92 -11.64 10.43
C ASP A 128 -10.73 -12.57 9.52
N GLU A 129 -11.05 -12.12 8.32
CA GLU A 129 -11.78 -12.89 7.31
C GLU A 129 -11.01 -14.12 6.85
N ILE A 130 -9.70 -13.97 6.62
CA ILE A 130 -8.83 -15.01 6.06
C ILE A 130 -8.28 -15.94 7.15
N TYR A 131 -7.81 -15.37 8.26
CA TYR A 131 -7.06 -16.11 9.29
C TYR A 131 -7.89 -16.40 10.53
N GLY A 132 -8.99 -15.73 10.63
CA GLY A 132 -9.84 -15.70 11.74
C GLY A 132 -10.55 -16.52 12.39
#